data_2c3d34cd652e52a6c74b5ef6958259a5
#
_entry.id   2c3d34cd652e52a6c74b5ef6958259a5
#
_cell.length_a   1.000
_cell.length_b   1.000
_cell.length_c   1.000
_cell.angle_alpha   90.00
_cell.angle_beta   90.00
_cell.angle_gamma   90.00
#
_symmetry.space_group_name_H-M   'P 1'
#
loop_
_entity.id
_entity.type
_entity.pdbx_description
1 polymer ?
#
loop_
_entity_poly.entity_id
_entity_poly.type
_entity_poly.pdbx_seq_one_letter_code
_entity_poly.pdbx_strand_id
1 'polypeptide(L)'
;MNILAIGAHPDDIEFGCAPILIKEVRQGNQVRMLVLSRGEAGSAGTPEVREEESRKAARLIGAAVDFMDFEGDCHLEYTPENALRIALEMRRFKPQIVVAPHPQENQHPDHSVAGKLVRDACRFARYGGLVELKSMAVHRVGNLFFYNITQHLQKPDIVIDISDLISEWEAVMNCHESQVTSKSYIELQKTGARLLGLTIGTEYAAGLFTNDPVRLETISDLALSSRNF
;
A
#
# COMPACT_ATOMS: atom_id res chain seq x y z
N MET A 1 -14.23 7.55 4.98
CA MET A 1 -14.18 6.18 4.44
C MET A 1 -13.12 5.37 5.18
N ASN A 2 -13.16 4.02 5.04
CA ASN A 2 -12.09 3.15 5.54
C ASN A 2 -11.17 2.77 4.37
N ILE A 3 -9.87 2.95 4.55
CA ILE A 3 -8.83 2.63 3.57
C ILE A 3 -7.88 1.61 4.20
N LEU A 4 -7.67 0.49 3.54
CA LEU A 4 -6.74 -0.55 3.97
C LEU A 4 -5.53 -0.57 3.04
N ALA A 5 -4.36 -0.21 3.58
CA ALA A 5 -3.10 -0.35 2.89
C ALA A 5 -2.42 -1.65 3.32
N ILE A 6 -1.94 -2.45 2.38
CA ILE A 6 -1.31 -3.75 2.63
C ILE A 6 0.12 -3.72 2.10
N GLY A 7 1.07 -4.18 2.91
CA GLY A 7 2.48 -4.39 2.54
C GLY A 7 2.88 -5.85 2.77
N ALA A 8 3.85 -6.36 2.05
CA ALA A 8 4.44 -7.66 2.31
C ALA A 8 5.33 -7.60 3.55
N HIS A 9 6.14 -6.54 3.66
CA HIS A 9 7.12 -6.33 4.72
C HIS A 9 6.92 -5.00 5.44
N PRO A 10 7.47 -4.86 6.68
CA PRO A 10 7.60 -3.57 7.33
C PRO A 10 8.49 -2.63 6.50
N ASP A 11 7.94 -1.54 6.01
CA ASP A 11 8.50 -0.49 5.15
C ASP A 11 7.82 -0.33 3.77
N ASP A 12 7.24 -1.37 3.20
CA ASP A 12 6.63 -1.35 1.86
C ASP A 12 5.60 -0.23 1.68
N ILE A 13 4.68 -0.09 2.64
CA ILE A 13 3.60 0.89 2.61
C ILE A 13 4.18 2.29 2.72
N GLU A 14 5.14 2.44 3.60
CA GLU A 14 5.77 3.71 3.94
C GLU A 14 6.58 4.25 2.76
N PHE A 15 7.31 3.39 2.07
CA PHE A 15 8.06 3.76 0.88
C PHE A 15 7.16 3.89 -0.36
N GLY A 16 6.17 3.01 -0.51
CA GLY A 16 5.37 2.89 -1.73
C GLY A 16 4.19 3.86 -1.84
N CYS A 17 3.49 4.16 -0.73
CA CYS A 17 2.24 4.94 -0.81
C CYS A 17 1.94 5.84 0.39
N ALA A 18 2.82 5.98 1.38
CA ALA A 18 2.53 6.79 2.58
C ALA A 18 2.06 8.22 2.29
N PRO A 19 2.60 9.00 1.33
CA PRO A 19 2.12 10.35 1.10
C PRO A 19 0.66 10.39 0.65
N ILE A 20 0.18 9.36 -0.08
CA ILE A 20 -1.23 9.22 -0.44
C ILE A 20 -2.06 9.00 0.83
N LEU A 21 -1.61 8.10 1.72
CA LEU A 21 -2.31 7.78 2.96
C LEU A 21 -2.38 8.99 3.91
N ILE A 22 -1.33 9.81 3.99
CA ILE A 22 -1.32 11.06 4.76
C ILE A 22 -2.40 12.01 4.23
N LYS A 23 -2.54 12.17 2.91
CA LYS A 23 -3.62 12.99 2.33
C LYS A 23 -5.00 12.44 2.71
N GLU A 24 -5.18 11.15 2.66
CA GLU A 24 -6.46 10.51 3.01
C GLU A 24 -6.81 10.71 4.50
N VAL A 25 -5.85 10.58 5.39
CA VAL A 25 -6.05 10.87 6.82
C VAL A 25 -6.43 12.35 7.03
N ARG A 26 -5.78 13.28 6.33
CA ARG A 26 -6.11 14.72 6.37
C ARG A 26 -7.52 15.03 5.87
N GLN A 27 -8.05 14.20 4.97
CA GLN A 27 -9.45 14.27 4.52
C GLN A 27 -10.44 13.64 5.50
N GLY A 28 -9.97 13.17 6.66
CA GLY A 28 -10.80 12.53 7.68
C GLY A 28 -11.14 11.06 7.38
N ASN A 29 -10.44 10.42 6.46
CA ASN A 29 -10.58 8.98 6.21
C ASN A 29 -9.83 8.18 7.28
N GLN A 30 -10.38 7.01 7.63
CA GLN A 30 -9.73 6.08 8.54
C GLN A 30 -8.80 5.17 7.75
N VAL A 31 -7.51 5.23 8.05
CA VAL A 31 -6.48 4.41 7.41
C VAL A 31 -6.00 3.32 8.36
N ARG A 32 -5.94 2.08 7.87
CA ARG A 32 -5.31 0.95 8.54
C ARG A 32 -4.24 0.36 7.62
N MET A 33 -3.08 0.11 8.17
CA MET A 33 -1.98 -0.60 7.52
C MET A 33 -2.00 -2.06 7.98
N LEU A 34 -1.80 -2.99 7.07
CA LEU A 34 -1.72 -4.43 7.33
C LEU A 34 -0.47 -4.99 6.67
N VAL A 35 0.48 -5.42 7.46
CA VAL A 35 1.75 -5.97 6.97
C VAL A 35 1.72 -7.48 7.09
N LEU A 36 2.11 -8.19 6.03
CA LEU A 36 1.92 -9.64 5.92
C LEU A 36 3.05 -10.46 6.53
N SER A 37 4.19 -9.86 6.87
CA SER A 37 5.29 -10.48 7.60
C SER A 37 5.88 -9.49 8.61
N ARG A 38 6.87 -9.90 9.37
CA ARG A 38 7.61 -9.03 10.30
C ARG A 38 9.00 -8.69 9.76
N GLY A 39 9.32 -9.10 8.50
CA GLY A 39 10.61 -8.90 7.86
C GLY A 39 11.71 -9.80 8.43
N GLU A 40 11.39 -11.04 8.76
CA GLU A 40 12.21 -12.01 9.49
C GLU A 40 13.52 -12.37 8.77
N ALA A 41 13.51 -12.38 7.43
CA ALA A 41 14.69 -12.68 6.60
C ALA A 41 15.52 -11.43 6.26
N GLY A 42 15.12 -10.26 6.73
CA GLY A 42 15.82 -9.00 6.45
C GLY A 42 17.25 -9.02 6.97
N SER A 43 18.17 -8.41 6.19
CA SER A 43 19.59 -8.35 6.55
C SER A 43 19.91 -7.43 7.73
N ALA A 44 18.96 -6.57 8.13
CA ALA A 44 19.13 -5.60 9.22
C ALA A 44 17.82 -5.41 10.00
N GLY A 45 17.95 -5.22 11.30
CA GLY A 45 16.83 -5.17 12.23
C GLY A 45 16.28 -6.56 12.59
N THR A 46 15.84 -6.73 13.84
CA THR A 46 15.04 -7.91 14.22
C THR A 46 13.58 -7.67 13.88
N PRO A 47 12.72 -8.71 13.83
CA PRO A 47 11.28 -8.53 13.64
C PRO A 47 10.67 -7.50 14.61
N GLU A 48 11.09 -7.50 15.88
CA GLU A 48 10.59 -6.57 16.90
C GLU A 48 11.01 -5.13 16.61
N VAL A 49 12.24 -4.92 16.14
CA VAL A 49 12.74 -3.60 15.73
C VAL A 49 11.93 -3.10 14.53
N ARG A 50 11.77 -3.92 13.52
CA ARG A 50 11.03 -3.55 12.27
C ARG A 50 9.56 -3.27 12.53
N GLU A 51 8.91 -4.03 13.42
CA GLU A 51 7.54 -3.73 13.85
C GLU A 51 7.46 -2.37 14.55
N GLU A 52 8.38 -2.07 15.47
CA GLU A 52 8.35 -0.77 16.17
C GLU A 52 8.65 0.39 15.20
N GLU A 53 9.52 0.21 14.23
CA GLU A 53 9.76 1.18 13.15
C GLU A 53 8.46 1.47 12.36
N SER A 54 7.73 0.42 11.93
CA SER A 54 6.42 0.59 11.27
C SER A 54 5.37 1.23 12.19
N ARG A 55 5.37 0.91 13.50
CA ARG A 55 4.45 1.56 14.44
C ARG A 55 4.76 3.05 14.60
N LYS A 56 6.04 3.44 14.61
CA LYS A 56 6.44 4.86 14.61
C LYS A 56 5.98 5.55 13.32
N ALA A 57 6.22 4.93 12.17
CA ALA A 57 5.80 5.44 10.87
C ALA A 57 4.28 5.59 10.78
N ALA A 58 3.51 4.59 11.21
CA ALA A 58 2.04 4.63 11.23
C ALA A 58 1.51 5.79 12.09
N ARG A 59 2.14 6.08 13.24
CA ARG A 59 1.78 7.24 14.07
C ARG A 59 1.99 8.56 13.32
N LEU A 60 3.06 8.71 12.55
CA LEU A 60 3.31 9.91 11.73
C LEU A 60 2.30 10.04 10.59
N ILE A 61 1.90 8.92 9.97
CA ILE A 61 0.85 8.90 8.95
C ILE A 61 -0.52 9.24 9.55
N GLY A 62 -0.75 8.92 10.81
CA GLY A 62 -2.05 9.00 11.48
C GLY A 62 -2.90 7.75 11.24
N ALA A 63 -2.26 6.59 11.01
CA ALA A 63 -2.87 5.30 10.74
C ALA A 63 -2.68 4.31 11.89
N ALA A 64 -3.53 3.28 11.95
CA ALA A 64 -3.25 2.07 12.74
C ALA A 64 -2.45 1.07 11.89
N VAL A 65 -1.59 0.26 12.53
CA VAL A 65 -0.85 -0.81 11.87
C VAL A 65 -1.00 -2.13 12.62
N ASP A 66 -1.25 -3.19 11.87
CA ASP A 66 -1.31 -4.57 12.34
C ASP A 66 -0.40 -5.44 11.47
N PHE A 67 0.07 -6.54 12.08
CA PHE A 67 0.94 -7.51 11.41
C PHE A 67 0.24 -8.86 11.34
N MET A 68 0.41 -9.54 10.23
CA MET A 68 0.03 -10.94 10.05
C MET A 68 1.29 -11.80 10.05
N ASP A 69 1.11 -13.08 10.31
CA ASP A 69 2.15 -14.07 10.19
C ASP A 69 1.76 -15.05 9.07
N PHE A 70 2.51 -15.01 7.96
CA PHE A 70 2.39 -15.91 6.82
C PHE A 70 3.69 -16.71 6.65
N GLU A 71 4.18 -17.28 7.76
CA GLU A 71 5.41 -18.07 7.84
C GLU A 71 6.71 -17.27 7.62
N GLY A 72 6.60 -15.93 7.62
CA GLY A 72 7.73 -15.01 7.57
C GLY A 72 8.05 -14.46 6.18
N ASP A 73 9.03 -13.58 6.18
CA ASP A 73 9.60 -12.95 4.99
C ASP A 73 10.28 -14.00 4.09
N CYS A 74 10.15 -13.87 2.79
CA CYS A 74 10.56 -14.83 1.75
C CYS A 74 9.75 -16.15 1.70
N HIS A 75 8.73 -16.29 2.55
CA HIS A 75 7.90 -17.49 2.63
C HIS A 75 6.42 -17.21 2.31
N LEU A 76 6.11 -16.00 1.86
CA LEU A 76 4.74 -15.65 1.50
C LEU A 76 4.28 -16.44 0.28
N GLU A 77 3.34 -17.36 0.45
CA GLU A 77 2.84 -18.21 -0.61
C GLU A 77 1.50 -17.73 -1.16
N TYR A 78 1.34 -17.80 -2.49
CA TYR A 78 0.08 -17.51 -3.16
C TYR A 78 -0.86 -18.72 -3.06
N THR A 79 -1.59 -18.81 -1.95
CA THR A 79 -2.57 -19.87 -1.68
C THR A 79 -3.96 -19.31 -1.39
N PRO A 80 -5.04 -20.09 -1.64
CA PRO A 80 -6.39 -19.69 -1.25
C PRO A 80 -6.52 -19.42 0.25
N GLU A 81 -5.84 -20.20 1.09
CA GLU A 81 -5.85 -20.09 2.55
C GLU A 81 -5.30 -18.72 2.99
N ASN A 82 -4.19 -18.29 2.42
CA ASN A 82 -3.59 -16.99 2.71
C ASN A 82 -4.49 -15.84 2.23
N ALA A 83 -5.11 -15.96 1.05
CA ALA A 83 -6.08 -14.98 0.57
C ALA A 83 -7.34 -14.91 1.46
N LEU A 84 -7.81 -16.05 2.01
CA LEU A 84 -8.94 -16.10 2.95
C LEU A 84 -8.62 -15.39 4.27
N ARG A 85 -7.40 -15.53 4.79
CA ARG A 85 -6.95 -14.83 6.00
C ARG A 85 -7.00 -13.30 5.81
N ILE A 86 -6.53 -12.80 4.66
CA ILE A 86 -6.60 -11.38 4.32
C ILE A 86 -8.07 -10.95 4.12
N ALA A 87 -8.90 -11.77 3.46
CA ALA A 87 -10.32 -11.48 3.26
C ALA A 87 -11.09 -11.37 4.59
N LEU A 88 -10.70 -12.12 5.61
CA LEU A 88 -11.26 -12.02 6.95
C LEU A 88 -10.99 -10.63 7.57
N GLU A 89 -9.77 -10.11 7.43
CA GLU A 89 -9.41 -8.76 7.88
C GLU A 89 -10.18 -7.68 7.10
N MET A 90 -10.39 -7.88 5.79
CA MET A 90 -11.24 -6.98 5.01
C MET A 90 -12.71 -7.00 5.49
N ARG A 91 -13.25 -8.15 5.88
CA ARG A 91 -14.61 -8.22 6.45
C ARG A 91 -14.71 -7.55 7.82
N ARG A 92 -13.64 -7.60 8.62
CA ARG A 92 -13.58 -6.93 9.94
C ARG A 92 -13.51 -5.42 9.78
N PHE A 93 -12.58 -4.93 8.98
CA PHE A 93 -12.32 -3.49 8.84
C PHE A 93 -13.30 -2.79 7.89
N LYS A 94 -13.86 -3.52 6.91
CA LYS A 94 -14.82 -3.03 5.90
C LYS A 94 -14.28 -1.86 5.06
N PRO A 95 -13.11 -2.01 4.41
CA PRO A 95 -12.52 -0.94 3.62
C PRO A 95 -13.34 -0.68 2.34
N GLN A 96 -13.54 0.60 2.00
CA GLN A 96 -14.06 0.99 0.69
C GLN A 96 -12.95 0.98 -0.37
N ILE A 97 -11.72 1.27 0.05
CA ILE A 97 -10.53 1.26 -0.81
C ILE A 97 -9.48 0.34 -0.18
N VAL A 98 -8.85 -0.46 -1.02
CA VAL A 98 -7.67 -1.26 -0.67
C VAL A 98 -6.51 -0.82 -1.56
N VAL A 99 -5.33 -0.69 -0.98
CA VAL A 99 -4.08 -0.37 -1.69
C VAL A 99 -3.05 -1.44 -1.35
N ALA A 100 -2.38 -2.01 -2.35
CA ALA A 100 -1.46 -3.13 -2.17
C ALA A 100 -0.24 -3.03 -3.11
N PRO A 101 0.84 -3.79 -2.90
CA PRO A 101 1.94 -3.88 -3.85
C PRO A 101 1.45 -4.35 -5.23
N HIS A 102 2.08 -3.84 -6.29
CA HIS A 102 1.70 -4.21 -7.65
C HIS A 102 1.99 -5.70 -7.91
N PRO A 103 1.05 -6.49 -8.47
CA PRO A 103 1.21 -7.93 -8.65
C PRO A 103 2.29 -8.33 -9.67
N GLN A 104 2.88 -7.36 -10.36
CA GLN A 104 4.04 -7.51 -11.25
C GLN A 104 5.30 -6.87 -10.68
N GLU A 105 5.26 -6.41 -9.42
CA GLU A 105 6.45 -5.94 -8.71
C GLU A 105 7.48 -7.08 -8.63
N ASN A 106 8.73 -6.80 -8.99
CA ASN A 106 9.72 -7.85 -9.14
C ASN A 106 11.02 -7.63 -8.33
N GLN A 107 11.07 -6.59 -7.51
CA GLN A 107 12.23 -6.38 -6.64
C GLN A 107 12.32 -7.45 -5.57
N HIS A 108 11.17 -7.83 -4.99
CA HIS A 108 11.06 -8.92 -4.03
C HIS A 108 9.91 -9.85 -4.42
N PRO A 109 10.08 -11.18 -4.37
CA PRO A 109 9.02 -12.11 -4.77
C PRO A 109 7.73 -11.90 -4.00
N ASP A 110 7.81 -11.62 -2.69
CA ASP A 110 6.66 -11.43 -1.82
C ASP A 110 5.80 -10.23 -2.22
N HIS A 111 6.35 -9.17 -2.83
CA HIS A 111 5.57 -8.03 -3.30
C HIS A 111 4.53 -8.47 -4.33
N SER A 112 4.96 -9.24 -5.33
CA SER A 112 4.04 -9.75 -6.37
C SER A 112 3.03 -10.76 -5.81
N VAL A 113 3.44 -11.57 -4.84
CA VAL A 113 2.57 -12.52 -4.16
C VAL A 113 1.53 -11.77 -3.33
N ALA A 114 1.93 -10.78 -2.54
CA ALA A 114 1.02 -9.94 -1.77
C ALA A 114 -0.05 -9.29 -2.66
N GLY A 115 0.35 -8.68 -3.78
CA GLY A 115 -0.60 -8.08 -4.73
C GLY A 115 -1.62 -9.08 -5.27
N LYS A 116 -1.21 -10.31 -5.61
CA LYS A 116 -2.09 -11.38 -6.08
C LYS A 116 -3.03 -11.85 -4.97
N LEU A 117 -2.51 -12.06 -3.76
CA LEU A 117 -3.30 -12.47 -2.59
C LEU A 117 -4.39 -11.43 -2.27
N VAL A 118 -4.03 -10.16 -2.27
CA VAL A 118 -4.97 -9.06 -1.97
C VAL A 118 -6.07 -8.97 -3.02
N ARG A 119 -5.74 -9.13 -4.30
CA ARG A 119 -6.74 -9.17 -5.38
C ARG A 119 -7.75 -10.29 -5.17
N ASP A 120 -7.30 -11.49 -4.82
CA ASP A 120 -8.19 -12.62 -4.58
C ASP A 120 -8.96 -12.46 -3.26
N ALA A 121 -8.32 -11.89 -2.22
CA ALA A 121 -8.98 -11.56 -0.96
C ALA A 121 -10.15 -10.58 -1.12
N CYS A 122 -10.02 -9.57 -1.99
CA CYS A 122 -11.12 -8.67 -2.34
C CYS A 122 -12.33 -9.43 -2.93
N ARG A 123 -12.08 -10.46 -3.75
CA ARG A 123 -13.14 -11.34 -4.27
C ARG A 123 -13.75 -12.20 -3.17
N PHE A 124 -12.92 -12.83 -2.36
CA PHE A 124 -13.37 -13.72 -1.28
C PHE A 124 -14.17 -12.97 -0.22
N ALA A 125 -13.79 -11.74 0.10
CA ALA A 125 -14.51 -10.91 1.06
C ALA A 125 -16.00 -10.70 0.68
N ARG A 126 -16.35 -10.68 -0.61
CA ARG A 126 -17.73 -10.51 -1.10
C ARG A 126 -18.52 -11.81 -1.27
N TYR A 127 -17.86 -12.99 -1.21
CA TYR A 127 -18.53 -14.26 -1.48
C TYR A 127 -19.21 -14.82 -0.22
N GLY A 128 -20.54 -14.85 -0.22
CA GLY A 128 -21.33 -15.39 0.92
C GLY A 128 -21.28 -16.90 1.09
N GLY A 129 -20.83 -17.65 0.07
CA GLY A 129 -20.77 -19.10 0.09
C GLY A 129 -19.51 -19.72 0.71
N LEU A 130 -18.50 -18.91 1.01
CA LEU A 130 -17.23 -19.39 1.60
C LEU A 130 -17.45 -19.74 3.08
N VAL A 131 -17.26 -21.03 3.41
CA VAL A 131 -17.54 -21.58 4.76
C VAL A 131 -16.58 -20.95 5.79
N GLU A 132 -15.32 -20.73 5.40
CA GLU A 132 -14.25 -20.17 6.22
C GLU A 132 -14.55 -18.74 6.68
N LEU A 133 -15.38 -18.01 5.94
CA LEU A 133 -15.73 -16.63 6.21
C LEU A 133 -17.16 -16.44 6.75
N LYS A 134 -17.89 -17.51 7.04
CA LYS A 134 -19.30 -17.45 7.48
C LYS A 134 -19.52 -16.74 8.82
N SER A 135 -18.49 -16.65 9.65
CA SER A 135 -18.57 -15.96 10.95
C SER A 135 -18.72 -14.44 10.82
N MET A 136 -18.51 -13.89 9.64
CA MET A 136 -18.57 -12.44 9.39
C MET A 136 -19.44 -12.11 8.18
N ALA A 137 -20.13 -10.98 8.26
CA ALA A 137 -20.91 -10.47 7.14
C ALA A 137 -20.02 -10.22 5.91
N VAL A 138 -20.57 -10.50 4.72
CA VAL A 138 -19.90 -10.21 3.45
C VAL A 138 -19.57 -8.72 3.34
N HIS A 139 -18.43 -8.44 2.72
CA HIS A 139 -18.02 -7.07 2.44
C HIS A 139 -17.57 -6.93 0.99
N ARG A 140 -17.97 -5.84 0.35
CA ARG A 140 -17.54 -5.48 -1.00
C ARG A 140 -16.57 -4.31 -0.91
N VAL A 141 -15.33 -4.55 -1.27
CA VAL A 141 -14.34 -3.49 -1.54
C VAL A 141 -14.81 -2.70 -2.78
N GLY A 142 -14.79 -1.38 -2.69
CA GLY A 142 -15.19 -0.50 -3.80
C GLY A 142 -14.13 -0.46 -4.90
N ASN A 143 -12.88 -0.15 -4.53
CA ASN A 143 -11.75 -0.11 -5.44
C ASN A 143 -10.52 -0.79 -4.83
N LEU A 144 -9.76 -1.45 -5.69
CA LEU A 144 -8.42 -1.97 -5.40
C LEU A 144 -7.42 -1.22 -6.29
N PHE A 145 -6.46 -0.59 -5.65
CA PHE A 145 -5.33 0.05 -6.32
C PHE A 145 -4.03 -0.66 -5.95
N PHE A 146 -3.05 -0.55 -6.83
CA PHE A 146 -1.71 -1.05 -6.58
C PHE A 146 -0.70 0.09 -6.55
N TYR A 147 0.35 -0.07 -5.77
CA TYR A 147 1.50 0.82 -5.74
C TYR A 147 2.79 0.07 -6.06
N ASN A 148 3.78 0.77 -6.58
CA ASN A 148 5.14 0.27 -6.73
C ASN A 148 5.99 0.70 -5.54
N ILE A 149 6.97 -0.13 -5.16
CA ILE A 149 7.87 0.16 -4.06
C ILE A 149 9.16 0.75 -4.61
N THR A 150 9.80 0.09 -5.57
CA THR A 150 11.09 0.55 -6.12
C THR A 150 11.10 0.68 -7.64
N GLN A 151 10.06 0.23 -8.33
CA GLN A 151 9.97 0.32 -9.78
C GLN A 151 9.25 1.60 -10.23
N HIS A 152 10.00 2.67 -10.45
CA HIS A 152 9.45 3.97 -10.83
C HIS A 152 9.25 4.16 -12.34
N LEU A 153 9.58 3.17 -13.17
CA LEU A 153 9.55 3.31 -14.63
C LEU A 153 8.20 2.94 -15.28
N GLN A 154 7.26 2.39 -14.54
CA GLN A 154 5.92 2.09 -15.03
C GLN A 154 5.06 3.34 -15.02
N LYS A 155 4.23 3.49 -16.07
CA LYS A 155 3.25 4.58 -16.14
C LYS A 155 2.04 4.24 -15.26
N PRO A 156 1.80 4.95 -14.16
CA PRO A 156 0.63 4.72 -13.34
C PRO A 156 -0.66 5.20 -14.04
N ASP A 157 -1.79 4.63 -13.64
CA ASP A 157 -3.12 5.02 -14.13
C ASP A 157 -3.64 6.29 -13.45
N ILE A 158 -3.25 6.48 -12.18
CA ILE A 158 -3.64 7.62 -11.34
C ILE A 158 -2.37 8.25 -10.80
N VAL A 159 -2.30 9.57 -10.84
CA VAL A 159 -1.17 10.34 -10.31
C VAL A 159 -1.71 11.40 -9.34
N ILE A 160 -1.10 11.47 -8.17
CA ILE A 160 -1.49 12.35 -7.07
C ILE A 160 -0.33 13.27 -6.76
N ASP A 161 -0.56 14.60 -6.80
CA ASP A 161 0.40 15.61 -6.37
C ASP A 161 0.67 15.44 -4.86
N ILE A 162 1.94 15.30 -4.50
CA ILE A 162 2.42 15.15 -3.12
C ILE A 162 3.48 16.20 -2.75
N SER A 163 3.57 17.27 -3.52
CA SER A 163 4.62 18.27 -3.37
C SER A 163 4.64 18.92 -1.97
N ASP A 164 3.47 19.02 -1.35
CA ASP A 164 3.29 19.54 0.00
C ASP A 164 3.65 18.57 1.14
N LEU A 165 4.02 17.34 0.79
CA LEU A 165 4.21 16.24 1.76
C LEU A 165 5.63 15.68 1.82
N ILE A 166 6.56 16.19 1.03
CA ILE A 166 7.89 15.58 0.88
C ILE A 166 8.63 15.46 2.22
N SER A 167 8.61 16.50 3.04
CA SER A 167 9.28 16.48 4.35
C SER A 167 8.64 15.48 5.32
N GLU A 168 7.31 15.35 5.28
CA GLU A 168 6.59 14.40 6.12
C GLU A 168 6.83 12.95 5.66
N TRP A 169 6.81 12.73 4.35
CA TRP A 169 7.14 11.42 3.79
C TRP A 169 8.57 11.00 4.11
N GLU A 170 9.51 11.92 4.01
CA GLU A 170 10.90 11.67 4.40
C GLU A 170 11.00 11.31 5.89
N ALA A 171 10.25 11.98 6.76
CA ALA A 171 10.19 11.64 8.18
C ALA A 171 9.59 10.25 8.42
N VAL A 172 8.56 9.85 7.67
CA VAL A 172 7.96 8.51 7.71
C VAL A 172 8.97 7.45 7.29
N MET A 173 9.66 7.63 6.15
CA MET A 173 10.66 6.70 5.66
C MET A 173 11.85 6.56 6.63
N ASN A 174 12.27 7.66 7.27
CA ASN A 174 13.34 7.66 8.27
C ASN A 174 12.99 6.90 9.56
N CYS A 175 11.73 6.57 9.82
CA CYS A 175 11.37 5.68 10.92
C CYS A 175 11.97 4.27 10.78
N HIS A 176 12.24 3.84 9.54
CA HIS A 176 12.84 2.54 9.22
C HIS A 176 14.37 2.61 9.23
N GLU A 177 14.94 3.01 10.38
CA GLU A 177 16.38 3.21 10.55
C GLU A 177 17.18 1.98 10.14
N SER A 178 16.68 0.79 10.47
CA SER A 178 17.33 -0.48 10.13
C SER A 178 17.48 -0.69 8.61
N GLN A 179 16.60 -0.08 7.80
CA GLN A 179 16.56 -0.28 6.34
C GLN A 179 17.26 0.84 5.56
N VAL A 180 17.26 2.07 6.06
CA VAL A 180 17.78 3.24 5.33
C VAL A 180 19.27 3.46 5.51
N THR A 181 19.92 2.82 6.48
CA THR A 181 21.36 3.02 6.77
C THR A 181 22.29 2.45 5.71
N SER A 182 21.87 1.44 4.97
CA SER A 182 22.72 0.72 4.00
C SER A 182 22.52 1.11 2.55
N LYS A 183 21.44 1.81 2.19
CA LYS A 183 21.09 2.17 0.82
C LYS A 183 20.36 3.50 0.77
N SER A 184 20.53 4.23 -0.34
CA SER A 184 19.86 5.51 -0.58
C SER A 184 18.40 5.33 -1.01
N TYR A 185 17.62 4.53 -0.27
CA TYR A 185 16.22 4.26 -0.62
C TYR A 185 15.38 5.54 -0.60
N ILE A 186 15.57 6.42 0.38
CA ILE A 186 14.84 7.70 0.47
C ILE A 186 15.10 8.55 -0.77
N GLU A 187 16.36 8.66 -1.21
CA GLU A 187 16.69 9.42 -2.41
C GLU A 187 16.12 8.77 -3.68
N LEU A 188 16.09 7.43 -3.75
CA LEU A 188 15.42 6.72 -4.84
C LEU A 188 13.94 7.07 -4.92
N GLN A 189 13.23 7.04 -3.80
CA GLN A 189 11.80 7.39 -3.73
C GLN A 189 11.55 8.84 -4.12
N LYS A 190 12.30 9.77 -3.56
CA LYS A 190 12.19 11.21 -3.87
C LYS A 190 12.48 11.49 -5.35
N THR A 191 13.51 10.85 -5.91
CA THR A 191 13.86 10.99 -7.33
C THR A 191 12.72 10.45 -8.22
N GLY A 192 12.18 9.28 -7.91
CA GLY A 192 11.03 8.72 -8.63
C GLY A 192 9.80 9.63 -8.57
N ALA A 193 9.48 10.13 -7.38
CA ALA A 193 8.37 11.05 -7.17
C ALA A 193 8.60 12.39 -7.92
N ARG A 194 9.83 12.89 -7.96
CA ARG A 194 10.20 14.08 -8.72
C ARG A 194 10.00 13.86 -10.22
N LEU A 195 10.49 12.73 -10.75
CA LEU A 195 10.31 12.38 -12.16
C LEU A 195 8.83 12.32 -12.53
N LEU A 196 8.02 11.67 -11.70
CA LEU A 196 6.58 11.57 -11.93
C LEU A 196 5.89 12.93 -11.83
N GLY A 197 6.25 13.77 -10.86
CA GLY A 197 5.73 15.14 -10.70
C GLY A 197 5.94 16.00 -11.95
N LEU A 198 7.13 15.93 -12.54
CA LEU A 198 7.44 16.64 -13.79
C LEU A 198 6.50 16.26 -14.94
N THR A 199 5.98 15.03 -14.97
CA THR A 199 5.06 14.59 -16.02
C THR A 199 3.66 15.23 -15.92
N ILE A 200 3.28 15.73 -14.76
CA ILE A 200 1.99 16.37 -14.51
C ILE A 200 2.10 17.85 -14.12
N GLY A 201 3.31 18.43 -14.22
CA GLY A 201 3.53 19.84 -13.93
C GLY A 201 3.55 20.19 -12.44
N THR A 202 3.82 19.23 -11.56
CA THR A 202 4.00 19.43 -10.12
C THR A 202 5.43 19.16 -9.68
N GLU A 203 5.79 19.48 -8.45
CA GLU A 203 7.14 19.25 -7.97
C GLU A 203 7.37 17.76 -7.69
N TYR A 204 6.45 17.10 -6.99
CA TYR A 204 6.51 15.68 -6.69
C TYR A 204 5.13 15.04 -6.85
N ALA A 205 5.10 13.77 -7.27
CA ALA A 205 3.87 13.01 -7.38
C ALA A 205 4.04 11.55 -6.96
N ALA A 206 2.96 10.93 -6.52
CA ALA A 206 2.86 9.50 -6.28
C ALA A 206 1.86 8.85 -7.24
N GLY A 207 2.12 7.62 -7.64
CA GLY A 207 1.33 6.90 -8.64
C GLY A 207 0.59 5.70 -8.07
N LEU A 208 -0.60 5.45 -8.60
CA LEU A 208 -1.37 4.23 -8.35
C LEU A 208 -1.76 3.58 -9.68
N PHE A 209 -1.87 2.25 -9.65
CA PHE A 209 -2.36 1.42 -10.76
C PHE A 209 -3.73 0.87 -10.40
N THR A 210 -4.61 0.77 -11.39
CA THR A 210 -5.94 0.24 -11.19
C THR A 210 -5.98 -1.27 -11.42
N ASN A 211 -6.75 -2.00 -10.61
CA ASN A 211 -7.04 -3.42 -10.88
C ASN A 211 -8.15 -3.59 -11.92
N ASP A 212 -9.15 -2.74 -11.84
CA ASP A 212 -10.35 -2.73 -12.70
C ASP A 212 -10.60 -1.32 -13.22
N PRO A 213 -11.42 -1.13 -14.27
CA PRO A 213 -11.82 0.19 -14.70
C PRO A 213 -12.45 1.00 -13.56
N VAL A 214 -11.99 2.22 -13.37
CA VAL A 214 -12.55 3.13 -12.37
C VAL A 214 -13.92 3.62 -12.82
N ARG A 215 -14.95 3.37 -12.00
CA ARG A 215 -16.30 3.87 -12.28
C ARG A 215 -16.42 5.32 -11.83
N LEU A 216 -16.82 6.17 -12.75
CA LEU A 216 -17.18 7.57 -12.48
C LEU A 216 -18.67 7.76 -12.73
N GLU A 217 -19.28 8.75 -12.12
CA GLU A 217 -20.63 9.18 -12.43
C GLU A 217 -20.64 10.09 -13.66
N THR A 218 -19.61 10.92 -13.79
CA THR A 218 -19.43 11.84 -14.92
C THR A 218 -17.95 12.06 -15.23
N ILE A 219 -17.62 12.37 -16.47
CA ILE A 219 -16.23 12.68 -16.85
C ILE A 219 -15.71 13.99 -16.24
N SER A 220 -16.59 14.86 -15.76
CA SER A 220 -16.19 16.09 -15.05
C SER A 220 -15.53 15.81 -13.69
N ASP A 221 -15.65 14.60 -13.14
CA ASP A 221 -14.91 14.17 -11.96
C ASP A 221 -13.38 14.12 -12.24
N LEU A 222 -12.97 14.12 -13.52
CA LEU A 222 -11.60 14.15 -13.99
C LEU A 222 -11.22 15.53 -14.56
N ALA A 223 -11.59 16.62 -13.89
CA ALA A 223 -11.35 17.96 -14.37
C ALA A 223 -9.87 18.40 -14.36
N LEU A 224 -9.02 17.70 -13.56
CA LEU A 224 -7.60 17.98 -13.51
C LEU A 224 -6.87 17.32 -14.68
N SER A 225 -6.09 18.09 -15.42
CA SER A 225 -5.25 17.57 -16.51
C SER A 225 -3.87 17.16 -15.98
N SER A 226 -3.38 16.02 -16.45
CA SER A 226 -1.98 15.61 -16.24
C SER A 226 -1.00 16.35 -17.19
N ARG A 227 -1.51 17.10 -18.14
CA ARG A 227 -0.74 17.93 -19.07
C ARG A 227 -1.42 19.28 -19.23
N ASN A 228 -0.63 20.35 -19.25
CA ASN A 228 -1.13 21.67 -19.61
C ASN A 228 -1.29 21.72 -21.15
N PHE A 229 -2.48 21.38 -21.62
CA PHE A 229 -2.84 21.57 -23.00
C PHE A 229 -3.34 22.98 -23.23
#